data_518630fd87be89cdf67699a370bf6883
#
_entry.id   518630fd87be89cdf67699a370bf6883
#
_cell.length_a   1.000
_cell.length_b   1.000
_cell.length_c   1.000
_cell.angle_alpha   90.00
_cell.angle_beta   90.00
_cell.angle_gamma   90.00
#
_symmetry.space_group_name_H-M   'P 1'
#
loop_
_entity.id
_entity.type
_entity.pdbx_description
1 polymer ?
#
loop_
_entity_poly.entity_id
_entity_poly.type
_entity_poly.pdbx_seq_one_letter_code
_entity_poly.pdbx_strand_id
1 'polypeptide(L)'
;MNDGSVRPKRVLHIVSGMNRGGAETMIMNIYRHTDRRHIQFDFISHREETCDYDPEIITRGGRVFYVPSLGRSGPVAYIKNIRRILVEKGPYAAVHAHTDFQTGFAALAARLAGVPVRVCHSHNTAWKSNPRFWDTWQLLAFRRLIFSSATALCACGKDAGRFLFGKKKMGENAVHLLQNGIELDRFKEASGVSKTDAKKSFGIKEDALVIGHVGRFFEQKNHAFLLGLAAHFKKSGTPFQAVFAGDGPLRRQIEEKAAALGVKDDILFLGVVEDIPALMQTFDVFAMPSLFEGLPLVLVEAQASGLPCIVSDNITEETDLGLGLLQRLSLNAGFERWAEDISRAAQAKKPAWPEIERSLAERGYDAKANLARLMDIYSISATEGQ
;
A
#
# COMPACT_ATOMS: atom_id res chain seq x y z
N MET A 1 -32.64 32.46 -3.06
CA MET A 1 -31.29 32.75 -2.60
C MET A 1 -30.41 31.63 -3.10
N ASN A 2 -29.67 31.86 -4.19
CA ASN A 2 -28.67 30.90 -4.66
C ASN A 2 -27.49 30.99 -3.69
N ASP A 3 -27.39 30.02 -2.80
CA ASP A 3 -26.19 29.83 -2.00
C ASP A 3 -25.04 29.48 -2.98
N GLY A 4 -24.12 30.41 -3.13
CA GLY A 4 -22.95 30.31 -4.02
C GLY A 4 -21.91 29.26 -3.62
N SER A 5 -22.31 28.21 -2.88
CA SER A 5 -21.44 27.13 -2.51
C SER A 5 -21.06 26.33 -3.77
N VAL A 6 -19.82 26.51 -4.21
CA VAL A 6 -19.23 25.73 -5.28
C VAL A 6 -19.27 24.25 -4.87
N ARG A 7 -20.06 23.45 -5.58
CA ARG A 7 -20.12 22.00 -5.33
C ARG A 7 -18.76 21.38 -5.63
N PRO A 8 -18.24 20.51 -4.74
CA PRO A 8 -16.95 19.88 -4.96
C PRO A 8 -16.95 19.05 -6.27
N LYS A 9 -15.86 19.14 -7.03
CA LYS A 9 -15.63 18.25 -8.15
C LYS A 9 -15.46 16.81 -7.62
N ARG A 10 -16.20 15.86 -8.17
CA ARG A 10 -16.14 14.47 -7.71
C ARG A 10 -15.24 13.63 -8.58
N VAL A 11 -14.41 12.80 -7.96
CA VAL A 11 -13.58 11.79 -8.61
C VAL A 11 -14.06 10.41 -8.17
N LEU A 12 -14.28 9.51 -9.11
CA LEU A 12 -14.68 8.14 -8.83
C LEU A 12 -13.48 7.22 -8.89
N HIS A 13 -13.09 6.65 -7.76
CA HIS A 13 -12.09 5.60 -7.66
C HIS A 13 -12.73 4.22 -7.86
N ILE A 14 -12.09 3.35 -8.65
CA ILE A 14 -12.56 1.97 -8.88
C ILE A 14 -11.50 1.03 -8.35
N VAL A 15 -11.85 0.26 -7.32
CA VAL A 15 -10.94 -0.60 -6.54
C VAL A 15 -11.49 -2.01 -6.38
N SER A 16 -10.64 -2.96 -6.03
CA SER A 16 -11.09 -4.33 -5.71
C SER A 16 -11.89 -4.39 -4.40
N GLY A 17 -11.57 -3.52 -3.45
CA GLY A 17 -12.24 -3.35 -2.15
C GLY A 17 -11.41 -2.41 -1.30
N MET A 18 -12.02 -1.65 -0.41
CA MET A 18 -11.34 -0.66 0.43
C MET A 18 -10.86 -1.25 1.77
N ASN A 19 -10.21 -2.44 1.73
CA ASN A 19 -9.52 -3.00 2.88
C ASN A 19 -8.10 -2.43 3.00
N ARG A 20 -7.41 -2.68 4.12
CA ARG A 20 -6.04 -2.20 4.38
C ARG A 20 -5.03 -2.92 3.49
N GLY A 21 -4.88 -2.45 2.25
CA GLY A 21 -3.88 -2.83 1.27
C GLY A 21 -3.03 -1.63 0.85
N GLY A 22 -1.94 -1.85 0.13
CA GLY A 22 -1.02 -0.77 -0.25
C GLY A 22 -1.64 0.30 -1.14
N ALA A 23 -2.43 -0.10 -2.14
CA ALA A 23 -3.13 0.82 -3.04
C ALA A 23 -4.26 1.58 -2.33
N GLU A 24 -5.05 0.88 -1.53
CA GLU A 24 -6.17 1.44 -0.79
C GLU A 24 -5.69 2.42 0.29
N THR A 25 -4.62 2.06 1.01
CA THR A 25 -3.98 2.94 2.00
C THR A 25 -3.42 4.19 1.33
N MET A 26 -2.77 4.07 0.15
CA MET A 26 -2.32 5.23 -0.62
C MET A 26 -3.48 6.17 -0.97
N ILE A 27 -4.60 5.64 -1.45
CA ILE A 27 -5.77 6.46 -1.81
C ILE A 27 -6.31 7.18 -0.56
N MET A 28 -6.40 6.49 0.57
CA MET A 28 -6.87 7.08 1.83
C MET A 28 -5.91 8.13 2.37
N ASN A 29 -4.59 7.91 2.29
CA ASN A 29 -3.59 8.90 2.68
C ASN A 29 -3.75 10.20 1.87
N ILE A 30 -4.00 10.08 0.56
CA ILE A 30 -4.30 11.23 -0.30
C ILE A 30 -5.66 11.86 0.08
N TYR A 31 -6.70 11.04 0.28
CA TYR A 31 -8.04 11.53 0.59
C TYR A 31 -8.13 12.28 1.91
N ARG A 32 -7.33 11.91 2.91
CA ARG A 32 -7.22 12.62 4.20
C ARG A 32 -6.70 14.03 4.05
N HIS A 33 -5.81 14.29 3.08
CA HIS A 33 -5.25 15.62 2.78
C HIS A 33 -6.09 16.44 1.80
N THR A 34 -7.17 15.87 1.25
CA THR A 34 -8.01 16.55 0.26
C THR A 34 -8.88 17.63 0.91
N ASP A 35 -8.89 18.85 0.37
CA ASP A 35 -9.91 19.85 0.73
C ASP A 35 -11.25 19.44 0.10
N ARG A 36 -12.11 18.88 0.94
CA ARG A 36 -13.41 18.31 0.54
C ARG A 36 -14.43 19.34 0.10
N ARG A 37 -14.17 20.63 0.26
CA ARG A 37 -14.99 21.72 -0.29
C ARG A 37 -14.77 21.85 -1.80
N HIS A 38 -13.59 21.49 -2.31
CA HIS A 38 -13.19 21.61 -3.71
C HIS A 38 -13.20 20.27 -4.45
N ILE A 39 -12.79 19.19 -3.79
CA ILE A 39 -12.74 17.86 -4.39
C ILE A 39 -13.27 16.80 -3.43
N GLN A 40 -14.01 15.85 -3.93
CA GLN A 40 -14.60 14.77 -3.17
C GLN A 40 -14.39 13.43 -3.89
N PHE A 41 -14.01 12.40 -3.13
CA PHE A 41 -13.81 11.05 -3.66
C PHE A 41 -15.03 10.18 -3.41
N ASP A 42 -15.41 9.43 -4.44
CA ASP A 42 -16.36 8.32 -4.37
C ASP A 42 -15.67 7.04 -4.81
N PHE A 43 -16.24 5.91 -4.45
CA PHE A 43 -15.62 4.61 -4.66
C PHE A 43 -16.60 3.62 -5.29
N ILE A 44 -16.13 2.83 -6.25
CA ILE A 44 -16.72 1.56 -6.63
C ILE A 44 -15.86 0.46 -6.04
N SER A 45 -16.44 -0.36 -5.16
CA SER A 45 -15.86 -1.59 -4.62
C SER A 45 -16.42 -2.80 -5.37
N HIS A 46 -15.59 -3.83 -5.59
CA HIS A 46 -16.00 -5.13 -6.12
C HIS A 46 -16.34 -6.15 -5.02
N ARG A 47 -16.33 -5.71 -3.75
CA ARG A 47 -16.73 -6.49 -2.59
C ARG A 47 -18.06 -6.01 -2.05
N GLU A 48 -18.99 -6.92 -1.79
CA GLU A 48 -20.30 -6.63 -1.21
C GLU A 48 -20.20 -6.30 0.28
N GLU A 49 -19.25 -6.97 0.96
CA GLU A 49 -19.04 -6.77 2.39
C GLU A 49 -18.42 -5.40 2.65
N THR A 50 -18.75 -4.82 3.79
CA THR A 50 -18.13 -3.58 4.28
C THR A 50 -16.64 -3.78 4.44
N CYS A 51 -15.86 -2.90 3.83
CA CYS A 51 -14.41 -2.90 3.90
C CYS A 51 -13.89 -2.00 5.03
N ASP A 52 -12.63 -2.16 5.42
CA ASP A 52 -12.01 -1.48 6.57
C ASP A 52 -12.11 0.06 6.49
N TYR A 53 -11.99 0.64 5.29
CA TYR A 53 -12.02 2.08 5.08
C TYR A 53 -13.41 2.65 4.74
N ASP A 54 -14.42 1.83 4.50
CA ASP A 54 -15.76 2.31 4.13
C ASP A 54 -16.37 3.27 5.16
N PRO A 55 -16.29 3.01 6.50
CA PRO A 55 -16.79 3.94 7.49
C PRO A 55 -16.10 5.31 7.44
N GLU A 56 -14.77 5.34 7.27
CA GLU A 56 -14.02 6.59 7.16
C GLU A 56 -14.39 7.35 5.87
N ILE A 57 -14.54 6.66 4.74
CA ILE A 57 -14.97 7.25 3.47
C ILE A 57 -16.32 7.95 3.63
N ILE A 58 -17.30 7.27 4.23
CA ILE A 58 -18.65 7.80 4.44
C ILE A 58 -18.63 9.02 5.37
N THR A 59 -17.89 8.94 6.49
CA THR A 59 -17.74 10.05 7.44
C THR A 59 -17.11 11.28 6.79
N ARG A 60 -16.23 11.08 5.81
CA ARG A 60 -15.61 12.15 5.02
C ARG A 60 -16.52 12.68 3.89
N GLY A 61 -17.75 12.17 3.73
CA GLY A 61 -18.71 12.58 2.71
C GLY A 61 -18.54 11.90 1.35
N GLY A 62 -17.69 10.89 1.26
CA GLY A 62 -17.55 10.00 0.11
C GLY A 62 -18.71 8.99 0.04
N ARG A 63 -18.91 8.43 -1.13
CA ARG A 63 -19.93 7.40 -1.39
C ARG A 63 -19.23 6.12 -1.83
N VAL A 64 -19.70 4.97 -1.36
CA VAL A 64 -19.21 3.66 -1.78
C VAL A 64 -20.34 2.95 -2.54
N PHE A 65 -20.04 2.49 -3.74
CA PHE A 65 -20.96 1.75 -4.61
C PHE A 65 -20.42 0.34 -4.84
N TYR A 66 -21.29 -0.64 -4.82
CA TYR A 66 -20.93 -2.00 -5.16
C TYR A 66 -21.17 -2.28 -6.66
N VAL A 67 -20.17 -2.85 -7.32
CA VAL A 67 -20.26 -3.43 -8.66
C VAL A 67 -19.53 -4.76 -8.69
N PRO A 68 -20.17 -5.86 -9.11
CA PRO A 68 -19.47 -7.14 -9.26
C PRO A 68 -18.23 -7.01 -10.14
N SER A 69 -17.16 -7.71 -9.78
CA SER A 69 -15.90 -7.68 -10.55
C SER A 69 -16.10 -8.14 -12.01
N LEU A 70 -15.17 -7.77 -12.88
CA LEU A 70 -15.17 -8.18 -14.29
C LEU A 70 -15.31 -9.70 -14.46
N GLY A 71 -14.62 -10.47 -13.62
CA GLY A 71 -14.67 -11.93 -13.67
C GLY A 71 -16.02 -12.53 -13.27
N ARG A 72 -16.80 -11.84 -12.43
CA ARG A 72 -18.15 -12.29 -12.01
C ARG A 72 -19.24 -11.86 -12.97
N SER A 73 -19.17 -10.65 -13.51
CA SER A 73 -20.24 -10.06 -14.34
C SER A 73 -20.02 -10.18 -15.85
N GLY A 74 -18.79 -10.46 -16.28
CA GLY A 74 -18.41 -10.38 -17.68
C GLY A 74 -18.27 -8.91 -18.18
N PRO A 75 -17.60 -8.70 -19.31
CA PRO A 75 -17.19 -7.37 -19.76
C PRO A 75 -18.37 -6.42 -20.06
N VAL A 76 -19.42 -6.91 -20.69
CA VAL A 76 -20.57 -6.07 -21.09
C VAL A 76 -21.34 -5.58 -19.86
N ALA A 77 -21.67 -6.47 -18.92
CA ALA A 77 -22.40 -6.13 -17.72
C ALA A 77 -21.54 -5.22 -16.80
N TYR A 78 -20.24 -5.47 -16.71
CA TYR A 78 -19.31 -4.63 -15.96
C TYR A 78 -19.30 -3.19 -16.47
N ILE A 79 -19.11 -2.99 -17.78
CA ILE A 79 -19.15 -1.66 -18.41
C ILE A 79 -20.50 -0.99 -18.19
N LYS A 80 -21.61 -1.71 -18.37
CA LYS A 80 -22.98 -1.18 -18.20
C LYS A 80 -23.21 -0.72 -16.76
N ASN A 81 -22.79 -1.50 -15.77
CA ASN A 81 -22.97 -1.18 -14.35
C ASN A 81 -22.16 0.05 -13.92
N ILE A 82 -20.90 0.16 -14.32
CA ILE A 82 -20.07 1.33 -14.04
C ILE A 82 -20.67 2.56 -14.73
N ARG A 83 -21.02 2.45 -16.02
CA ARG A 83 -21.63 3.56 -16.78
C ARG A 83 -22.91 4.05 -16.11
N ARG A 84 -23.78 3.15 -15.62
CA ARG A 84 -25.00 3.51 -14.91
C ARG A 84 -24.69 4.37 -13.68
N ILE A 85 -23.73 3.98 -12.83
CA ILE A 85 -23.32 4.76 -11.66
C ILE A 85 -22.80 6.13 -12.07
N LEU A 86 -21.97 6.21 -13.11
CA LEU A 86 -21.40 7.46 -13.61
C LEU A 86 -22.49 8.45 -14.07
N VAL A 87 -23.52 7.95 -14.75
CA VAL A 87 -24.63 8.78 -15.24
C VAL A 87 -25.60 9.19 -14.11
N GLU A 88 -25.96 8.24 -13.23
CA GLU A 88 -26.97 8.48 -12.18
C GLU A 88 -26.42 9.26 -10.97
N LYS A 89 -25.13 9.09 -10.65
CA LYS A 89 -24.50 9.65 -9.44
C LYS A 89 -23.53 10.79 -9.73
N GLY A 90 -23.25 11.07 -11.00
CA GLY A 90 -22.39 12.17 -11.44
C GLY A 90 -23.01 13.57 -11.28
N PRO A 91 -22.37 14.60 -11.85
CA PRO A 91 -21.22 14.50 -12.75
C PRO A 91 -19.90 14.17 -12.02
N TYR A 92 -19.01 13.46 -12.72
CA TYR A 92 -17.66 13.18 -12.26
C TYR A 92 -16.62 13.91 -13.11
N ALA A 93 -15.67 14.59 -12.47
CA ALA A 93 -14.54 15.25 -13.13
C ALA A 93 -13.52 14.22 -13.64
N ALA A 94 -13.32 13.14 -12.89
CA ALA A 94 -12.40 12.08 -13.26
C ALA A 94 -12.90 10.69 -12.79
N VAL A 95 -12.45 9.65 -13.49
CA VAL A 95 -12.48 8.25 -13.04
C VAL A 95 -11.04 7.77 -12.91
N HIS A 96 -10.69 7.21 -11.76
CA HIS A 96 -9.37 6.66 -11.48
C HIS A 96 -9.50 5.17 -11.11
N ALA A 97 -9.07 4.29 -12.01
CA ALA A 97 -9.21 2.86 -11.85
C ALA A 97 -7.89 2.22 -11.36
N HIS A 98 -7.96 1.38 -10.31
CA HIS A 98 -6.84 0.76 -9.63
C HIS A 98 -6.81 -0.78 -9.74
N THR A 99 -7.52 -1.32 -10.72
CA THR A 99 -7.72 -2.76 -10.90
C THR A 99 -6.79 -3.35 -11.97
N ASP A 100 -5.59 -2.80 -12.13
CA ASP A 100 -4.55 -3.22 -13.09
C ASP A 100 -5.09 -3.44 -14.51
N PHE A 101 -5.01 -4.67 -15.04
CA PHE A 101 -5.44 -4.99 -16.41
C PHE A 101 -6.94 -4.76 -16.66
N GLN A 102 -7.78 -4.72 -15.63
CA GLN A 102 -9.21 -4.43 -15.74
C GLN A 102 -9.51 -2.93 -15.90
N THR A 103 -8.54 -2.05 -15.62
CA THR A 103 -8.70 -0.60 -15.68
C THR A 103 -9.17 -0.10 -17.05
N GLY A 104 -8.82 -0.81 -18.13
CA GLY A 104 -9.26 -0.48 -19.49
C GLY A 104 -10.78 -0.55 -19.67
N PHE A 105 -11.47 -1.51 -19.03
CA PHE A 105 -12.93 -1.63 -19.08
C PHE A 105 -13.60 -0.50 -18.29
N ALA A 106 -13.04 -0.14 -17.15
CA ALA A 106 -13.49 0.99 -16.34
C ALA A 106 -13.33 2.32 -17.10
N ALA A 107 -12.17 2.53 -17.74
CA ALA A 107 -11.90 3.71 -18.58
C ALA A 107 -12.83 3.77 -19.80
N LEU A 108 -13.15 2.62 -20.43
CA LEU A 108 -14.14 2.58 -21.51
C LEU A 108 -15.52 2.94 -21.02
N ALA A 109 -15.97 2.43 -19.87
CA ALA A 109 -17.25 2.81 -19.27
C ALA A 109 -17.34 4.32 -19.00
N ALA A 110 -16.25 4.90 -18.48
CA ALA A 110 -16.12 6.33 -18.21
C ALA A 110 -16.14 7.16 -19.51
N ARG A 111 -15.45 6.69 -20.57
CA ARG A 111 -15.52 7.32 -21.91
C ARG A 111 -16.93 7.33 -22.46
N LEU A 112 -17.64 6.21 -22.35
CA LEU A 112 -19.04 6.09 -22.82
C LEU A 112 -20.03 6.91 -21.96
N ALA A 113 -19.65 7.28 -20.75
CA ALA A 113 -20.39 8.17 -19.86
C ALA A 113 -20.01 9.66 -20.03
N GLY A 114 -19.06 9.99 -20.91
CA GLY A 114 -18.61 11.37 -21.15
C GLY A 114 -17.69 11.94 -20.07
N VAL A 115 -17.09 11.10 -19.19
CA VAL A 115 -16.15 11.60 -18.18
C VAL A 115 -14.86 12.08 -18.85
N PRO A 116 -14.41 13.33 -18.61
CA PRO A 116 -13.30 13.92 -19.35
C PRO A 116 -11.95 13.28 -19.01
N VAL A 117 -11.67 13.01 -17.73
CA VAL A 117 -10.40 12.45 -17.27
C VAL A 117 -10.57 10.99 -16.85
N ARG A 118 -9.75 10.10 -17.41
CA ARG A 118 -9.83 8.65 -17.22
C ARG A 118 -8.44 8.10 -16.96
N VAL A 119 -8.15 7.81 -15.71
CA VAL A 119 -6.83 7.37 -15.23
C VAL A 119 -6.82 5.85 -15.05
N CYS A 120 -5.83 5.19 -15.64
CA CYS A 120 -5.54 3.78 -15.41
C CYS A 120 -4.26 3.67 -14.59
N HIS A 121 -4.35 3.08 -13.39
CA HIS A 121 -3.24 2.96 -12.44
C HIS A 121 -2.81 1.50 -12.27
N SER A 122 -1.52 1.26 -12.37
CA SER A 122 -0.88 -0.03 -12.17
C SER A 122 -0.26 -0.13 -10.77
N HIS A 123 -0.62 -1.19 -10.03
CA HIS A 123 -0.13 -1.46 -8.68
C HIS A 123 0.63 -2.78 -8.55
N ASN A 124 0.51 -3.68 -9.53
CA ASN A 124 1.14 -5.00 -9.49
C ASN A 124 2.23 -5.14 -10.55
N THR A 125 3.23 -5.96 -10.24
CA THR A 125 4.37 -6.26 -11.13
C THR A 125 4.19 -7.56 -11.89
N ALA A 126 3.16 -8.34 -11.57
CA ALA A 126 2.84 -9.60 -12.22
C ALA A 126 1.32 -9.86 -12.22
N TRP A 127 0.85 -10.64 -13.19
CA TRP A 127 -0.56 -11.05 -13.27
C TRP A 127 -0.79 -12.42 -12.63
N LYS A 128 0.13 -13.37 -12.88
CA LYS A 128 0.10 -14.75 -12.39
C LYS A 128 1.52 -15.23 -12.14
N SER A 129 1.68 -16.12 -11.20
CA SER A 129 2.99 -16.73 -10.89
C SER A 129 3.57 -17.53 -12.07
N ASN A 130 2.71 -18.14 -12.91
CA ASN A 130 3.11 -18.88 -14.11
C ASN A 130 2.18 -18.51 -15.27
N PRO A 131 2.48 -17.44 -16.04
CA PRO A 131 1.66 -17.03 -17.18
C PRO A 131 1.74 -18.05 -18.32
N ARG A 132 0.59 -18.44 -18.87
CA ARG A 132 0.49 -19.27 -20.07
C ARG A 132 0.62 -18.39 -21.32
N PHE A 133 0.94 -18.97 -22.46
CA PHE A 133 1.02 -18.27 -23.75
C PHE A 133 -0.21 -17.38 -24.05
N TRP A 134 -1.40 -17.87 -23.78
CA TRP A 134 -2.66 -17.15 -23.96
C TRP A 134 -2.78 -15.91 -23.06
N ASP A 135 -2.18 -15.92 -21.88
CA ASP A 135 -2.20 -14.79 -20.93
C ASP A 135 -1.46 -13.56 -21.53
N THR A 136 -0.44 -13.79 -22.37
CA THR A 136 0.29 -12.73 -23.08
C THR A 136 -0.60 -12.00 -24.11
N TRP A 137 -1.34 -12.77 -24.92
CA TRP A 137 -2.27 -12.19 -25.90
C TRP A 137 -3.41 -11.42 -25.23
N GLN A 138 -3.92 -11.97 -24.15
CA GLN A 138 -4.95 -11.31 -23.34
C GLN A 138 -4.45 -10.00 -22.74
N LEU A 139 -3.23 -9.96 -22.22
CA LEU A 139 -2.60 -8.73 -21.73
C LEU A 139 -2.42 -7.68 -22.83
N LEU A 140 -2.04 -8.10 -24.03
CA LEU A 140 -1.93 -7.20 -25.19
C LEU A 140 -3.29 -6.60 -25.59
N ALA A 141 -4.35 -7.39 -25.57
CA ALA A 141 -5.70 -6.91 -25.82
C ALA A 141 -6.16 -5.91 -24.76
N PHE A 142 -5.89 -6.18 -23.48
CA PHE A 142 -6.20 -5.28 -22.37
C PHE A 142 -5.39 -3.98 -22.45
N ARG A 143 -4.10 -4.03 -22.80
CA ARG A 143 -3.29 -2.84 -23.05
C ARG A 143 -3.88 -1.97 -24.18
N ARG A 144 -4.33 -2.57 -25.28
CA ARG A 144 -5.00 -1.82 -26.36
C ARG A 144 -6.24 -1.11 -25.86
N LEU A 145 -7.05 -1.77 -25.03
CA LEU A 145 -8.24 -1.16 -24.45
C LEU A 145 -7.89 -0.01 -23.50
N ILE A 146 -6.85 -0.17 -22.67
CA ILE A 146 -6.33 0.90 -21.80
C ILE A 146 -5.93 2.09 -22.65
N PHE A 147 -5.03 1.91 -23.65
CA PHE A 147 -4.51 3.01 -24.46
C PHE A 147 -5.56 3.72 -25.31
N SER A 148 -6.63 3.02 -25.71
CA SER A 148 -7.73 3.63 -26.46
C SER A 148 -8.74 4.37 -25.60
N SER A 149 -8.77 4.12 -24.29
CA SER A 149 -9.82 4.62 -23.39
C SER A 149 -9.30 5.57 -22.32
N ALA A 150 -8.07 5.39 -21.85
CA ALA A 150 -7.45 6.26 -20.84
C ALA A 150 -7.05 7.63 -21.42
N THR A 151 -7.03 8.65 -20.58
CA THR A 151 -6.44 9.97 -20.85
C THR A 151 -5.10 10.14 -20.12
N ALA A 152 -4.89 9.42 -19.03
CA ALA A 152 -3.65 9.39 -18.28
C ALA A 152 -3.33 7.97 -17.77
N LEU A 153 -2.05 7.67 -17.66
CA LEU A 153 -1.53 6.39 -17.16
C LEU A 153 -0.71 6.68 -15.91
N CYS A 154 -0.97 5.94 -14.82
CA CYS A 154 -0.24 6.04 -13.56
C CYS A 154 0.33 4.68 -13.16
N ALA A 155 1.44 4.67 -12.45
CA ALA A 155 2.02 3.47 -11.86
C ALA A 155 2.65 3.78 -10.50
N CYS A 156 2.50 2.87 -9.53
CA CYS A 156 3.10 3.02 -8.21
C CYS A 156 4.63 2.83 -8.18
N GLY A 157 5.20 2.27 -9.25
CA GLY A 157 6.63 2.06 -9.43
C GLY A 157 6.96 1.73 -10.89
N LYS A 158 8.26 1.73 -11.21
CA LYS A 158 8.72 1.50 -12.60
C LYS A 158 8.37 0.10 -13.08
N ASP A 159 8.49 -0.90 -12.22
CA ASP A 159 8.20 -2.30 -12.58
C ASP A 159 6.70 -2.54 -12.79
N ALA A 160 5.84 -1.95 -11.96
CA ALA A 160 4.39 -1.97 -12.17
C ALA A 160 4.00 -1.30 -13.50
N GLY A 161 4.61 -0.16 -13.81
CA GLY A 161 4.41 0.53 -15.08
C GLY A 161 4.89 -0.28 -16.29
N ARG A 162 6.06 -0.90 -16.20
CA ARG A 162 6.60 -1.80 -17.24
C ARG A 162 5.69 -3.01 -17.47
N PHE A 163 5.20 -3.58 -16.37
CA PHE A 163 4.30 -4.73 -16.43
C PHE A 163 2.99 -4.39 -17.15
N LEU A 164 2.27 -3.34 -16.73
CA LEU A 164 0.96 -3.06 -17.29
C LEU A 164 1.03 -2.31 -18.63
N PHE A 165 1.90 -1.33 -18.78
CA PHE A 165 1.94 -0.44 -19.95
C PHE A 165 3.06 -0.78 -20.95
N GLY A 166 4.04 -1.59 -20.53
CA GLY A 166 5.17 -2.01 -21.36
C GLY A 166 6.34 -1.01 -21.38
N LYS A 167 7.52 -1.52 -21.74
CA LYS A 167 8.78 -0.74 -21.74
C LYS A 167 8.71 0.53 -22.60
N LYS A 168 8.01 0.46 -23.75
CA LYS A 168 7.90 1.61 -24.68
C LYS A 168 7.23 2.81 -24.01
N LYS A 169 6.04 2.61 -23.39
CA LYS A 169 5.32 3.72 -22.74
C LYS A 169 6.07 4.29 -21.53
N MET A 170 6.79 3.45 -20.81
CA MET A 170 7.68 3.92 -19.74
C MET A 170 8.85 4.76 -20.27
N GLY A 171 9.45 4.38 -21.41
CA GLY A 171 10.55 5.12 -22.03
C GLY A 171 10.09 6.44 -22.67
N GLU A 172 8.84 6.55 -23.09
CA GLU A 172 8.24 7.78 -23.64
C GLU A 172 7.83 8.80 -22.56
N ASN A 173 8.07 8.52 -21.28
CA ASN A 173 7.56 9.31 -20.13
C ASN A 173 6.04 9.54 -20.16
N ALA A 174 5.31 8.62 -20.79
CA ALA A 174 3.85 8.69 -20.93
C ALA A 174 3.11 8.14 -19.70
N VAL A 175 3.84 7.69 -18.69
CA VAL A 175 3.29 7.12 -17.45
C VAL A 175 3.76 7.98 -16.28
N HIS A 176 2.80 8.53 -15.53
CA HIS A 176 3.08 9.25 -14.29
C HIS A 176 3.43 8.25 -13.19
N LEU A 177 4.63 8.37 -12.63
CA LEU A 177 4.99 7.63 -11.43
C LEU A 177 4.35 8.32 -10.22
N LEU A 178 3.42 7.62 -9.60
CA LEU A 178 2.70 8.06 -8.41
C LEU A 178 2.87 6.96 -7.34
N GLN A 179 3.94 7.10 -6.58
CA GLN A 179 4.29 6.15 -5.53
C GLN A 179 3.19 6.10 -4.46
N ASN A 180 3.12 4.97 -3.76
CA ASN A 180 2.22 4.84 -2.63
C ASN A 180 2.71 5.73 -1.47
N GLY A 181 2.25 6.98 -1.45
CA GLY A 181 2.66 7.98 -0.46
C GLY A 181 2.17 7.66 0.95
N ILE A 182 2.96 8.09 1.93
CA ILE A 182 2.65 8.01 3.35
C ILE A 182 2.41 9.41 3.92
N GLU A 183 1.75 9.48 5.08
CA GLU A 183 1.48 10.74 5.81
C GLU A 183 2.72 11.12 6.65
N LEU A 184 3.67 11.87 6.07
CA LEU A 184 4.96 12.18 6.69
C LEU A 184 4.82 12.83 8.08
N ASP A 185 3.82 13.69 8.27
CA ASP A 185 3.60 14.36 9.54
C ASP A 185 3.38 13.37 10.70
N ARG A 186 2.64 12.28 10.47
CA ARG A 186 2.40 11.24 11.47
C ARG A 186 3.69 10.52 11.90
N PHE A 187 4.60 10.28 10.95
CA PHE A 187 5.91 9.67 11.25
C PHE A 187 6.81 10.63 11.99
N LYS A 188 6.77 11.92 11.63
CA LYS A 188 7.49 12.99 12.35
C LYS A 188 7.00 13.11 13.78
N GLU A 189 5.71 13.18 14.00
CA GLU A 189 5.10 13.25 15.35
C GLU A 189 5.46 12.02 16.18
N ALA A 190 5.32 10.83 15.61
CA ALA A 190 5.68 9.57 16.29
C ALA A 190 7.17 9.53 16.67
N SER A 191 8.07 10.10 15.86
CA SER A 191 9.51 10.14 16.15
C SER A 191 9.85 10.98 17.40
N GLY A 192 8.96 11.88 17.83
CA GLY A 192 9.08 12.66 19.07
C GLY A 192 8.65 11.91 20.34
N VAL A 193 7.99 10.75 20.21
CA VAL A 193 7.56 9.92 21.35
C VAL A 193 8.72 9.08 21.85
N SER A 194 8.90 8.98 23.17
CA SER A 194 9.94 8.12 23.73
C SER A 194 9.64 6.66 23.41
N LYS A 195 10.68 5.88 23.10
CA LYS A 195 10.54 4.44 22.79
C LYS A 195 9.92 3.66 23.95
N THR A 196 10.25 4.05 25.19
CA THR A 196 9.72 3.43 26.41
C THR A 196 8.21 3.65 26.52
N ASP A 197 7.73 4.89 26.28
CA ASP A 197 6.29 5.17 26.33
C ASP A 197 5.54 4.47 25.21
N ALA A 198 6.12 4.43 24.00
CA ALA A 198 5.57 3.67 22.88
C ALA A 198 5.49 2.17 23.23
N LYS A 199 6.55 1.55 23.76
CA LYS A 199 6.52 0.15 24.19
C LYS A 199 5.42 -0.13 25.23
N LYS A 200 5.26 0.75 26.23
CA LYS A 200 4.22 0.64 27.26
C LYS A 200 2.80 0.62 26.66
N SER A 201 2.53 1.51 25.70
CA SER A 201 1.20 1.63 25.08
C SER A 201 0.76 0.36 24.32
N PHE A 202 1.73 -0.42 23.83
CA PHE A 202 1.47 -1.68 23.12
C PHE A 202 1.72 -2.95 23.97
N GLY A 203 2.09 -2.80 25.27
CA GLY A 203 2.39 -3.96 26.15
C GLY A 203 3.66 -4.71 25.75
N ILE A 204 4.65 -4.00 25.20
CA ILE A 204 5.93 -4.55 24.72
C ILE A 204 6.98 -4.48 25.81
N LYS A 205 7.78 -5.54 25.96
CA LYS A 205 8.86 -5.64 26.97
C LYS A 205 9.91 -4.53 26.75
N GLU A 206 10.33 -3.85 27.83
CA GLU A 206 11.28 -2.74 27.76
C GLU A 206 12.69 -3.22 27.38
N ASP A 207 13.17 -4.28 28.04
CA ASP A 207 14.57 -4.73 28.00
C ASP A 207 14.85 -5.84 26.97
N ALA A 208 13.95 -6.07 26.04
CA ALA A 208 14.12 -7.09 25.00
C ALA A 208 14.41 -6.45 23.64
N LEU A 209 15.17 -7.17 22.80
CA LEU A 209 15.29 -6.88 21.37
C LEU A 209 13.92 -7.06 20.70
N VAL A 210 13.35 -6.00 20.18
CA VAL A 210 12.02 -6.03 19.55
C VAL A 210 12.15 -6.19 18.05
N ILE A 211 11.70 -7.34 17.54
CA ILE A 211 11.71 -7.67 16.11
C ILE A 211 10.27 -7.49 15.61
N GLY A 212 10.02 -6.43 14.85
CA GLY A 212 8.70 -6.09 14.34
C GLY A 212 8.41 -6.69 12.97
N HIS A 213 7.16 -7.10 12.76
CA HIS A 213 6.60 -7.42 11.45
C HIS A 213 5.18 -6.89 11.34
N VAL A 214 4.88 -6.21 10.24
CA VAL A 214 3.55 -5.71 9.93
C VAL A 214 3.11 -6.25 8.59
N GLY A 215 2.01 -7.01 8.57
CA GLY A 215 1.51 -7.59 7.33
C GLY A 215 0.36 -8.56 7.52
N ARG A 216 -0.37 -8.82 6.45
CA ARG A 216 -1.48 -9.78 6.46
C ARG A 216 -0.96 -11.20 6.65
N PHE A 217 -1.65 -12.00 7.45
CA PHE A 217 -1.31 -13.41 7.66
C PHE A 217 -1.67 -14.28 6.45
N PHE A 218 -0.87 -14.12 5.39
CA PHE A 218 -0.91 -14.90 4.15
C PHE A 218 0.44 -15.57 3.89
N GLU A 219 0.43 -16.62 3.07
CA GLU A 219 1.63 -17.35 2.69
C GLU A 219 2.75 -16.44 2.17
N GLN A 220 2.38 -15.42 1.38
CA GLN A 220 3.28 -14.42 0.82
C GLN A 220 4.20 -13.78 1.87
N LYS A 221 3.68 -13.45 3.07
CA LYS A 221 4.41 -12.77 4.15
C LYS A 221 5.31 -13.70 4.95
N ASN A 222 5.17 -15.02 4.77
CA ASN A 222 6.06 -16.04 5.31
C ASN A 222 6.28 -15.97 6.84
N HIS A 223 5.19 -15.80 7.59
CA HIS A 223 5.24 -15.79 9.06
C HIS A 223 5.88 -17.07 9.63
N ALA A 224 5.79 -18.20 8.90
CA ALA A 224 6.45 -19.44 9.30
C ALA A 224 7.97 -19.29 9.44
N PHE A 225 8.61 -18.49 8.58
CA PHE A 225 10.03 -18.17 8.68
C PHE A 225 10.33 -17.36 9.96
N LEU A 226 9.49 -16.37 10.28
CA LEU A 226 9.63 -15.57 11.51
C LEU A 226 9.51 -16.42 12.76
N LEU A 227 8.64 -17.46 12.77
CA LEU A 227 8.59 -18.42 13.87
C LEU A 227 9.87 -19.23 14.02
N GLY A 228 10.47 -19.68 12.90
CA GLY A 228 11.76 -20.36 12.91
C GLY A 228 12.89 -19.47 13.45
N LEU A 229 12.88 -18.20 13.06
CA LEU A 229 13.81 -17.20 13.57
C LEU A 229 13.62 -16.95 15.07
N ALA A 230 12.37 -16.84 15.56
CA ALA A 230 12.07 -16.73 16.98
C ALA A 230 12.56 -17.95 17.77
N ALA A 231 12.39 -19.16 17.24
CA ALA A 231 12.91 -20.37 17.86
C ALA A 231 14.45 -20.37 17.93
N HIS A 232 15.13 -19.83 16.91
CA HIS A 232 16.57 -19.68 16.92
C HIS A 232 17.02 -18.67 18.01
N PHE A 233 16.42 -17.50 18.13
CA PHE A 233 16.70 -16.52 19.19
C PHE A 233 16.48 -17.11 20.59
N LYS A 234 15.40 -17.87 20.78
CA LYS A 234 15.14 -18.55 22.05
C LYS A 234 16.22 -19.56 22.40
N LYS A 235 16.65 -20.35 21.42
CA LYS A 235 17.73 -21.35 21.59
C LYS A 235 19.06 -20.70 21.89
N SER A 236 19.38 -19.54 21.32
CA SER A 236 20.63 -18.81 21.58
C SER A 236 20.64 -18.08 22.93
N GLY A 237 19.53 -18.04 23.66
CA GLY A 237 19.42 -17.36 24.95
C GLY A 237 19.39 -15.82 24.86
N THR A 238 19.28 -15.25 23.67
CA THR A 238 19.21 -13.81 23.48
C THR A 238 17.82 -13.31 23.88
N PRO A 239 17.70 -12.36 24.82
CA PRO A 239 16.40 -11.78 25.19
C PRO A 239 15.77 -11.04 24.00
N PHE A 240 14.61 -11.49 23.54
CA PHE A 240 13.89 -10.86 22.41
C PHE A 240 12.39 -10.89 22.63
N GLN A 241 11.68 -10.08 21.86
CA GLN A 241 10.25 -10.18 21.65
C GLN A 241 9.95 -9.95 20.17
N ALA A 242 9.28 -10.90 19.53
CA ALA A 242 8.73 -10.68 18.20
C ALA A 242 7.33 -10.02 18.32
N VAL A 243 7.05 -9.02 17.48
CA VAL A 243 5.75 -8.33 17.47
C VAL A 243 5.16 -8.41 16.07
N PHE A 244 4.02 -9.09 15.96
CA PHE A 244 3.32 -9.28 14.69
C PHE A 244 2.01 -8.50 14.68
N ALA A 245 1.92 -7.50 13.79
CA ALA A 245 0.71 -6.72 13.57
C ALA A 245 0.07 -7.09 12.22
N GLY A 246 -1.23 -7.28 12.24
CA GLY A 246 -2.03 -7.67 11.09
C GLY A 246 -3.00 -8.80 11.42
N ASP A 247 -3.78 -9.19 10.40
CA ASP A 247 -4.71 -10.30 10.48
C ASP A 247 -4.75 -11.05 9.12
N GLY A 248 -5.37 -12.21 9.07
CA GLY A 248 -5.50 -12.99 7.84
C GLY A 248 -5.79 -14.46 8.09
N PRO A 249 -6.09 -15.23 7.03
CA PRO A 249 -6.56 -16.61 7.15
C PRO A 249 -5.55 -17.57 7.81
N LEU A 250 -4.27 -17.25 7.79
CA LEU A 250 -3.23 -18.10 8.41
C LEU A 250 -2.96 -17.76 9.87
N ARG A 251 -3.58 -16.71 10.45
CA ARG A 251 -3.27 -16.25 11.81
C ARG A 251 -3.37 -17.38 12.83
N ARG A 252 -4.50 -18.07 12.89
CA ARG A 252 -4.70 -19.17 13.82
C ARG A 252 -3.66 -20.28 13.68
N GLN A 253 -3.34 -20.67 12.44
CA GLN A 253 -2.32 -21.68 12.18
C GLN A 253 -0.92 -21.23 12.64
N ILE A 254 -0.60 -19.95 12.49
CA ILE A 254 0.70 -19.38 12.93
C ILE A 254 0.76 -19.34 14.47
N GLU A 255 -0.31 -18.98 15.16
CA GLU A 255 -0.39 -19.00 16.63
C GLU A 255 -0.26 -20.44 17.20
N GLU A 256 -0.93 -21.42 16.59
CA GLU A 256 -0.80 -22.85 16.93
C GLU A 256 0.63 -23.35 16.70
N LYS A 257 1.25 -22.98 15.59
CA LYS A 257 2.65 -23.33 15.29
C LYS A 257 3.65 -22.67 16.26
N ALA A 258 3.41 -21.42 16.68
CA ALA A 258 4.23 -20.74 17.68
C ALA A 258 4.20 -21.49 19.02
N ALA A 259 3.02 -21.98 19.43
CA ALA A 259 2.87 -22.81 20.64
C ALA A 259 3.62 -24.14 20.52
N ALA A 260 3.50 -24.83 19.38
CA ALA A 260 4.19 -26.09 19.10
C ALA A 260 5.74 -25.96 19.11
N LEU A 261 6.25 -24.80 18.67
CA LEU A 261 7.68 -24.46 18.71
C LEU A 261 8.13 -23.91 20.08
N GLY A 262 7.21 -23.75 21.04
CA GLY A 262 7.51 -23.23 22.37
C GLY A 262 7.88 -21.75 22.41
N VAL A 263 7.54 -20.96 21.39
CA VAL A 263 7.90 -19.53 21.28
C VAL A 263 6.70 -18.59 21.45
N LYS A 264 5.51 -19.11 21.79
CA LYS A 264 4.28 -18.31 21.89
C LYS A 264 4.41 -17.13 22.86
N ASP A 265 5.08 -17.32 24.01
CA ASP A 265 5.24 -16.30 25.05
C ASP A 265 6.29 -15.22 24.68
N ASP A 266 7.08 -15.48 23.64
CA ASP A 266 8.08 -14.57 23.09
C ASP A 266 7.53 -13.76 21.90
N ILE A 267 6.27 -14.03 21.50
CA ILE A 267 5.62 -13.39 20.35
C ILE A 267 4.34 -12.66 20.80
N LEU A 268 4.24 -11.39 20.46
CA LEU A 268 3.03 -10.59 20.68
C LEU A 268 2.24 -10.45 19.36
N PHE A 269 1.01 -10.97 19.34
CA PHE A 269 0.08 -10.89 18.22
C PHE A 269 -0.92 -9.75 18.44
N LEU A 270 -0.70 -8.59 17.84
CA LEU A 270 -1.50 -7.37 18.08
C LEU A 270 -2.81 -7.30 17.29
N GLY A 271 -2.97 -8.13 16.26
CA GLY A 271 -4.08 -7.93 15.33
C GLY A 271 -3.86 -6.71 14.43
N VAL A 272 -4.95 -6.16 13.90
CA VAL A 272 -4.90 -4.96 13.05
C VAL A 272 -4.62 -3.74 13.93
N VAL A 273 -3.54 -3.03 13.64
CA VAL A 273 -3.14 -1.79 14.34
C VAL A 273 -3.41 -0.59 13.42
N GLU A 274 -4.02 0.46 13.97
CA GLU A 274 -4.33 1.68 13.21
C GLU A 274 -3.18 2.67 13.17
N ASP A 275 -2.47 2.80 14.29
CA ASP A 275 -1.34 3.72 14.42
C ASP A 275 -0.01 2.97 14.16
N ILE A 276 0.26 2.75 12.86
CA ILE A 276 1.51 2.12 12.41
C ILE A 276 2.74 2.94 12.75
N PRO A 277 2.76 4.29 12.59
CA PRO A 277 3.89 5.11 13.02
C PRO A 277 4.26 4.91 14.50
N ALA A 278 3.28 4.94 15.40
CA ALA A 278 3.52 4.71 16.83
C ALA A 278 4.01 3.29 17.12
N LEU A 279 3.42 2.28 16.48
CA LEU A 279 3.88 0.90 16.62
C LEU A 279 5.34 0.74 16.16
N MET A 280 5.72 1.31 15.03
CA MET A 280 7.08 1.20 14.50
C MET A 280 8.13 1.84 15.39
N GLN A 281 7.79 2.84 16.23
CA GLN A 281 8.72 3.38 17.22
C GLN A 281 9.10 2.37 18.31
N THR A 282 8.31 1.31 18.51
CA THR A 282 8.59 0.26 19.50
C THR A 282 9.63 -0.73 19.03
N PHE A 283 9.87 -0.85 17.73
CA PHE A 283 10.76 -1.85 17.13
C PHE A 283 12.23 -1.43 17.19
N ASP A 284 13.10 -2.43 17.25
CA ASP A 284 14.54 -2.27 17.05
C ASP A 284 14.92 -2.57 15.61
N VAL A 285 14.28 -3.58 15.01
CA VAL A 285 14.46 -3.99 13.63
C VAL A 285 13.11 -4.42 13.04
N PHE A 286 12.89 -4.06 11.79
CA PHE A 286 11.78 -4.56 10.99
C PHE A 286 12.23 -5.77 10.17
N ALA A 287 11.58 -6.93 10.35
CA ALA A 287 11.91 -8.17 9.64
C ALA A 287 10.81 -8.51 8.62
N MET A 288 11.17 -8.71 7.36
CA MET A 288 10.20 -9.01 6.29
C MET A 288 10.71 -10.12 5.34
N PRO A 289 10.57 -11.41 5.73
CA PRO A 289 11.00 -12.55 4.93
C PRO A 289 9.97 -12.96 3.88
N SER A 290 9.32 -12.00 3.22
CA SER A 290 8.27 -12.27 2.23
C SER A 290 8.80 -13.09 1.06
N LEU A 291 7.95 -14.00 0.54
CA LEU A 291 8.28 -14.84 -0.61
C LEU A 291 8.29 -14.02 -1.92
N PHE A 292 7.43 -13.04 -2.01
CA PHE A 292 7.34 -12.08 -3.12
C PHE A 292 6.59 -10.83 -2.67
N GLU A 293 6.89 -9.67 -3.27
CA GLU A 293 6.18 -8.42 -3.07
C GLU A 293 6.14 -7.62 -4.38
N GLY A 294 5.13 -6.76 -4.50
CA GLY A 294 5.17 -5.65 -5.45
C GLY A 294 6.04 -4.52 -4.89
N LEU A 295 5.42 -3.41 -4.49
CA LEU A 295 6.06 -2.33 -3.74
C LEU A 295 5.45 -2.28 -2.33
N PRO A 296 6.06 -2.95 -1.32
CA PRO A 296 5.49 -3.04 0.02
C PRO A 296 5.56 -1.70 0.75
N LEU A 297 4.43 -1.00 0.88
CA LEU A 297 4.35 0.30 1.55
C LEU A 297 4.86 0.24 2.99
N VAL A 298 4.60 -0.86 3.69
CA VAL A 298 5.07 -1.07 5.07
C VAL A 298 6.59 -0.99 5.22
N LEU A 299 7.34 -1.29 4.17
CA LEU A 299 8.80 -1.16 4.18
C LEU A 299 9.25 0.31 4.04
N VAL A 300 8.47 1.11 3.31
CA VAL A 300 8.64 2.57 3.26
C VAL A 300 8.32 3.18 4.63
N GLU A 301 7.23 2.73 5.26
CA GLU A 301 6.81 3.14 6.61
C GLU A 301 7.87 2.79 7.68
N ALA A 302 8.47 1.60 7.59
CA ALA A 302 9.54 1.21 8.50
C ALA A 302 10.78 2.13 8.36
N GLN A 303 11.22 2.38 7.13
CA GLN A 303 12.33 3.30 6.88
C GLN A 303 11.99 4.76 7.24
N ALA A 304 10.74 5.19 7.06
CA ALA A 304 10.26 6.49 7.53
C ALA A 304 10.32 6.64 9.06
N SER A 305 10.23 5.52 9.79
CA SER A 305 10.43 5.47 11.25
C SER A 305 11.91 5.36 11.65
N GLY A 306 12.84 5.42 10.69
CA GLY A 306 14.28 5.24 10.93
C GLY A 306 14.64 3.82 11.36
N LEU A 307 13.82 2.82 11.04
CA LEU A 307 14.07 1.43 11.42
C LEU A 307 15.01 0.74 10.44
N PRO A 308 16.03 0.04 10.93
CA PRO A 308 16.74 -0.95 10.13
C PRO A 308 15.77 -2.06 9.67
N CYS A 309 15.87 -2.44 8.41
CA CYS A 309 14.98 -3.39 7.76
C CYS A 309 15.80 -4.57 7.22
N ILE A 310 15.55 -5.76 7.73
CA ILE A 310 16.12 -7.01 7.20
C ILE A 310 15.02 -7.72 6.40
N VAL A 311 15.23 -7.84 5.10
CA VAL A 311 14.20 -8.34 4.18
C VAL A 311 14.72 -9.44 3.28
N SER A 312 13.83 -10.25 2.71
CA SER A 312 14.24 -11.24 1.72
C SER A 312 14.78 -10.59 0.44
N ASP A 313 15.70 -11.25 -0.23
CA ASP A 313 16.27 -10.82 -1.52
C ASP A 313 15.25 -10.86 -2.69
N ASN A 314 14.07 -11.42 -2.47
CA ASN A 314 12.94 -11.38 -3.39
C ASN A 314 12.24 -10.01 -3.47
N ILE A 315 12.57 -9.08 -2.55
CA ILE A 315 11.97 -7.75 -2.53
C ILE A 315 12.74 -6.81 -3.47
N THR A 316 12.00 -6.00 -4.22
CA THR A 316 12.57 -5.06 -5.20
C THR A 316 13.44 -3.98 -4.53
N GLU A 317 14.51 -3.57 -5.22
CA GLU A 317 15.38 -2.47 -4.79
C GLU A 317 14.68 -1.10 -4.85
N GLU A 318 13.55 -0.98 -5.55
CA GLU A 318 12.77 0.26 -5.59
C GLU A 318 12.25 0.71 -4.21
N THR A 319 12.25 -0.19 -3.22
CA THR A 319 11.86 0.10 -1.85
C THR A 319 12.96 0.73 -0.99
N ASP A 320 14.20 0.72 -1.46
CA ASP A 320 15.33 1.32 -0.73
C ASP A 320 15.27 2.85 -0.81
N LEU A 321 15.14 3.49 0.35
CA LEU A 321 15.17 4.94 0.45
C LEU A 321 16.59 5.53 0.41
N GLY A 322 17.64 4.71 0.30
CA GLY A 322 19.04 5.16 0.27
C GLY A 322 19.52 5.72 1.62
N LEU A 323 18.87 5.33 2.71
CA LEU A 323 19.18 5.74 4.08
C LEU A 323 20.14 4.77 4.80
N GLY A 324 20.63 3.74 4.09
CA GLY A 324 21.45 2.68 4.70
C GLY A 324 20.68 1.79 5.67
N LEU A 325 19.34 1.85 5.67
CA LEU A 325 18.47 1.10 6.57
C LEU A 325 18.07 -0.28 6.03
N LEU A 326 18.18 -0.50 4.71
CA LEU A 326 17.69 -1.71 4.07
C LEU A 326 18.82 -2.71 3.83
N GLN A 327 18.69 -3.90 4.39
CA GLN A 327 19.55 -5.04 4.10
C GLN A 327 18.72 -6.20 3.54
N ARG A 328 19.16 -6.76 2.41
CA ARG A 328 18.51 -7.89 1.73
C ARG A 328 19.28 -9.18 2.01
N LEU A 329 18.57 -10.22 2.40
CA LEU A 329 19.13 -11.55 2.70
C LEU A 329 18.35 -12.64 1.98
N SER A 330 19.07 -13.67 1.52
CA SER A 330 18.42 -14.86 1.00
C SER A 330 17.67 -15.60 2.12
N LEU A 331 16.49 -16.11 1.82
CA LEU A 331 15.75 -16.98 2.73
C LEU A 331 16.50 -18.29 3.00
N ASN A 332 17.42 -18.67 2.11
CA ASN A 332 18.27 -19.85 2.25
C ASN A 332 19.55 -19.60 3.08
N ALA A 333 19.79 -18.37 3.54
CA ALA A 333 20.98 -18.04 4.35
C ALA A 333 20.96 -18.65 5.76
N GLY A 334 19.81 -19.22 6.17
CA GLY A 334 19.64 -19.82 7.50
C GLY A 334 19.30 -18.82 8.59
N PHE A 335 18.69 -19.32 9.67
CA PHE A 335 18.24 -18.47 10.80
C PHE A 335 19.40 -17.83 11.56
N GLU A 336 20.56 -18.49 11.66
CA GLU A 336 21.74 -17.95 12.31
C GLU A 336 22.19 -16.65 11.66
N ARG A 337 22.33 -16.64 10.33
CA ARG A 337 22.73 -15.44 9.59
C ARG A 337 21.70 -14.31 9.72
N TRP A 338 20.42 -14.63 9.64
CA TRP A 338 19.35 -13.65 9.86
C TRP A 338 19.39 -13.06 11.27
N ALA A 339 19.61 -13.89 12.29
CA ALA A 339 19.69 -13.45 13.69
C ALA A 339 20.91 -12.56 13.95
N GLU A 340 22.08 -12.90 13.39
CA GLU A 340 23.29 -12.06 13.46
C GLU A 340 23.07 -10.68 12.83
N ASP A 341 22.51 -10.65 11.62
CA ASP A 341 22.28 -9.40 10.90
C ASP A 341 21.19 -8.54 11.57
N ILE A 342 20.14 -9.14 12.12
CA ILE A 342 19.13 -8.46 12.94
C ILE A 342 19.78 -7.87 14.19
N SER A 343 20.57 -8.63 14.93
CA SER A 343 21.22 -8.17 16.16
C SER A 343 22.21 -7.01 15.89
N ARG A 344 22.91 -7.06 14.76
CA ARG A 344 23.81 -6.00 14.31
C ARG A 344 23.03 -4.76 13.89
N ALA A 345 21.96 -4.93 13.09
CA ALA A 345 21.14 -3.85 12.61
C ALA A 345 20.43 -3.09 13.75
N ALA A 346 20.02 -3.79 14.81
CA ALA A 346 19.41 -3.18 15.98
C ALA A 346 20.31 -2.17 16.71
N GLN A 347 21.63 -2.26 16.52
CA GLN A 347 22.62 -1.36 17.11
C GLN A 347 23.00 -0.18 16.18
N ALA A 348 22.46 -0.17 14.95
CA ALA A 348 22.76 0.87 13.99
C ALA A 348 22.19 2.24 14.44
N LYS A 349 22.95 3.31 14.14
CA LYS A 349 22.46 4.68 14.39
C LYS A 349 21.33 5.00 13.42
N LYS A 350 20.22 5.47 13.97
CA LYS A 350 19.08 5.93 13.15
C LYS A 350 19.41 7.24 12.43
N PRO A 351 19.01 7.40 11.16
CA PRO A 351 19.09 8.68 10.46
C PRO A 351 18.28 9.77 11.18
N ALA A 352 18.70 11.04 11.02
CA ALA A 352 17.93 12.16 11.53
C ALA A 352 16.69 12.41 10.66
N TRP A 353 15.60 12.91 11.27
CA TRP A 353 14.35 13.14 10.56
C TRP A 353 14.49 13.98 9.26
N PRO A 354 15.27 15.08 9.21
CA PRO A 354 15.43 15.85 7.97
C PRO A 354 16.01 15.05 6.80
N GLU A 355 16.85 14.05 7.09
CA GLU A 355 17.41 13.15 6.08
C GLU A 355 16.35 12.18 5.57
N ILE A 356 15.56 11.60 6.46
CA ILE A 356 14.43 10.72 6.14
C ILE A 356 13.40 11.46 5.29
N GLU A 357 12.95 12.65 5.74
CA GLU A 357 11.95 13.49 5.08
C GLU A 357 12.38 13.84 3.64
N ARG A 358 13.63 14.29 3.48
CA ARG A 358 14.20 14.60 2.16
C ARG A 358 14.19 13.37 1.24
N SER A 359 14.65 12.23 1.73
CA SER A 359 14.70 11.00 0.92
C SER A 359 13.31 10.54 0.49
N LEU A 360 12.31 10.61 1.38
CA LEU A 360 10.92 10.27 1.08
C LEU A 360 10.32 11.23 0.03
N ALA A 361 10.55 12.53 0.17
CA ALA A 361 10.06 13.54 -0.76
C ALA A 361 10.68 13.37 -2.17
N GLU A 362 12.01 13.22 -2.25
CA GLU A 362 12.74 13.01 -3.52
C GLU A 362 12.28 11.75 -4.27
N ARG A 363 11.89 10.71 -3.53
CA ARG A 363 11.40 9.45 -4.10
C ARG A 363 9.89 9.42 -4.34
N GLY A 364 9.16 10.50 -3.99
CA GLY A 364 7.74 10.64 -4.27
C GLY A 364 6.82 9.91 -3.26
N TYR A 365 7.30 9.63 -2.05
CA TYR A 365 6.50 8.97 -1.02
C TYR A 365 5.74 9.93 -0.10
N ASP A 366 5.73 11.22 -0.39
CA ASP A 366 4.91 12.20 0.31
C ASP A 366 3.48 12.22 -0.24
N ALA A 367 2.50 11.87 0.60
CA ALA A 367 1.09 11.84 0.22
C ALA A 367 0.55 13.24 -0.16
N LYS A 368 1.04 14.32 0.47
CA LYS A 368 0.64 15.70 0.13
C LYS A 368 1.14 16.11 -1.25
N ALA A 369 2.42 15.80 -1.56
CA ALA A 369 2.98 16.06 -2.87
C ALA A 369 2.28 15.23 -3.96
N ASN A 370 1.90 13.99 -3.65
CA ASN A 370 1.16 13.13 -4.56
C ASN A 370 -0.28 13.64 -4.81
N LEU A 371 -0.92 14.27 -3.81
CA LEU A 371 -2.20 14.95 -4.01
C LEU A 371 -2.07 16.07 -5.06
N ALA A 372 -1.06 16.94 -4.94
CA ALA A 372 -0.85 18.01 -5.91
C ALA A 372 -0.68 17.46 -7.34
N ARG A 373 0.16 16.42 -7.51
CA ARG A 373 0.32 15.73 -8.81
C ARG A 373 -0.98 15.14 -9.35
N LEU A 374 -1.83 14.57 -8.46
CA LEU A 374 -3.13 14.05 -8.87
C LEU A 374 -4.09 15.15 -9.29
N MET A 375 -4.08 16.30 -8.62
CA MET A 375 -4.89 17.44 -9.01
C MET A 375 -4.56 17.91 -10.44
N ASP A 376 -3.26 17.95 -10.78
CA ASP A 376 -2.81 18.24 -12.15
C ASP A 376 -3.31 17.18 -13.16
N ILE A 377 -3.16 15.89 -12.83
CA ILE A 377 -3.64 14.78 -13.67
C ILE A 377 -5.17 14.85 -13.88
N TYR A 378 -5.91 15.22 -12.84
CA TYR A 378 -7.36 15.37 -12.92
C TYR A 378 -7.82 16.66 -13.61
N SER A 379 -6.89 17.56 -13.96
CA SER A 379 -7.17 18.90 -14.49
C SER A 379 -8.09 19.70 -13.55
N ILE A 380 -7.86 19.55 -12.25
CA ILE A 380 -8.56 20.26 -11.19
C ILE A 380 -7.56 21.28 -10.63
N SER A 381 -7.73 22.57 -10.95
CA SER A 381 -6.89 23.63 -10.38
C SER A 381 -7.02 23.60 -8.87
N ALA A 382 -5.90 23.53 -8.15
CA ALA A 382 -5.85 23.92 -6.77
C ALA A 382 -6.14 25.42 -6.74
N THR A 383 -7.33 25.82 -6.31
CA THR A 383 -7.56 27.23 -5.99
C THR A 383 -6.65 27.57 -4.83
N GLU A 384 -5.67 28.41 -5.09
CA GLU A 384 -4.84 29.01 -4.04
C GLU A 384 -5.82 29.63 -3.02
N GLY A 385 -5.86 29.03 -1.83
CA GLY A 385 -6.55 29.63 -0.70
C GLY A 385 -5.77 30.87 -0.30
N GLN A 386 -6.33 32.04 -0.63
CA GLN A 386 -5.97 33.30 0.01
C GLN A 386 -6.40 33.29 1.47
#